data_330561e9c9064c772996aefd73064c03
#
_entry.id   330561e9c9064c772996aefd73064c03
#
_cell.length_a   1.000
_cell.length_b   1.000
_cell.length_c   1.000
_cell.angle_alpha   90.00
_cell.angle_beta   90.00
_cell.angle_gamma   90.00
#
_symmetry.space_group_name_H-M   'P 1'
#
loop_
_entity.id
_entity.type
_entity.pdbx_description
1 polymer ?
#
loop_
_entity_poly.entity_id
_entity_poly.type
_entity_poly.pdbx_seq_one_letter_code
_entity_poly.pdbx_strand_id
1 'polypeptide(L)'
;MKKERDIAKLKRWCMRRHGEGVPAGEIYTIAQIPRSTFYDWLNHYREHGLEGLQPKSRRPHTIHRTAAEVVDEIKAVRVRTGWGPQKIAGYLRTQHRQVGHMTVYRTLLSSGLNHPLTKPRIKRTYRRWQRMRSNSLWQCDLKLVPPKWLITILDDHSRYVPGSEHFHEGTAENVIWLWDRAIHEYGKPREALTDHGSQFWSVRNGESSFDQYCQQHGIKHIMGGIGKPTTQGKIERWFRTYDLEHGRFDLHRKFIHYYNWERPHMALNYSTPAEIYLGDVQHVLG
;
A
#
# COMPACT_ATOMS: atom_id res chain seq x y z
N MET A 1 31.43 -5.66 -16.56
CA MET A 1 32.85 -5.96 -16.26
C MET A 1 33.61 -6.62 -17.39
N LYS A 2 33.19 -7.77 -18.03
CA LYS A 2 33.93 -8.36 -19.18
C LYS A 2 34.00 -7.39 -20.36
N LYS A 3 32.92 -6.81 -20.83
CA LYS A 3 32.89 -5.82 -21.95
C LYS A 3 33.78 -4.60 -21.76
N GLU A 4 33.90 -4.06 -20.56
CA GLU A 4 34.70 -2.86 -20.26
C GLU A 4 36.21 -3.13 -20.33
N ARG A 5 36.65 -4.32 -19.88
CA ARG A 5 38.05 -4.75 -20.00
C ARG A 5 38.48 -4.93 -21.47
N ASP A 6 37.56 -5.38 -22.32
CA ASP A 6 37.83 -5.58 -23.75
C ASP A 6 37.95 -4.23 -24.50
N ILE A 7 37.13 -3.25 -24.17
CA ILE A 7 37.21 -1.88 -24.76
C ILE A 7 38.50 -1.18 -24.34
N ALA A 8 38.91 -1.30 -23.07
CA ALA A 8 40.15 -0.69 -22.62
C ALA A 8 41.39 -1.30 -23.32
N LYS A 9 41.39 -2.61 -23.60
CA LYS A 9 42.42 -3.26 -24.37
C LYS A 9 42.45 -2.80 -25.83
N LEU A 10 41.26 -2.65 -26.44
CA LEU A 10 41.13 -2.19 -27.82
C LEU A 10 41.65 -0.73 -27.96
N LYS A 11 41.29 0.17 -27.05
CA LYS A 11 41.80 1.54 -27.04
C LYS A 11 43.35 1.58 -27.00
N ARG A 12 43.95 0.84 -26.06
CA ARG A 12 45.41 0.75 -25.94
C ARG A 12 46.06 0.19 -27.20
N TRP A 13 45.48 -0.82 -27.81
CA TRP A 13 45.92 -1.40 -29.05
C TRP A 13 45.90 -0.37 -30.18
N CYS A 14 44.84 0.36 -30.37
CA CYS A 14 44.72 1.44 -31.38
C CYS A 14 45.81 2.49 -31.22
N MET A 15 46.05 2.97 -29.98
CA MET A 15 47.06 4.01 -29.73
C MET A 15 48.47 3.50 -29.95
N ARG A 16 48.77 2.24 -29.57
CA ARG A 16 50.05 1.62 -29.81
C ARG A 16 50.32 1.50 -31.32
N ARG A 17 49.37 0.99 -32.11
CA ARG A 17 49.50 0.84 -33.55
C ARG A 17 49.71 2.20 -34.25
N HIS A 18 49.01 3.23 -33.79
CA HIS A 18 49.21 4.58 -34.30
C HIS A 18 50.61 5.14 -34.01
N GLY A 19 51.13 4.89 -32.81
CA GLY A 19 52.50 5.21 -32.42
C GLY A 19 53.59 4.45 -33.22
N GLU A 20 53.29 3.25 -33.70
CA GLU A 20 54.12 2.44 -34.59
C GLU A 20 54.09 2.93 -36.05
N GLY A 21 53.37 4.03 -36.38
CA GLY A 21 53.32 4.62 -37.71
C GLY A 21 52.23 4.04 -38.62
N VAL A 22 51.35 3.16 -38.12
CA VAL A 22 50.23 2.62 -38.92
C VAL A 22 49.20 3.71 -39.19
N PRO A 23 48.75 3.86 -40.48
CA PRO A 23 47.77 4.87 -40.84
C PRO A 23 46.47 4.74 -40.08
N ALA A 24 45.94 5.87 -39.58
CA ALA A 24 44.68 5.90 -38.77
C ALA A 24 43.51 5.17 -39.45
N GLY A 25 43.41 5.31 -40.80
CA GLY A 25 42.40 4.67 -41.64
C GLY A 25 42.38 3.16 -41.53
N GLU A 26 43.57 2.53 -41.52
CA GLU A 26 43.70 1.09 -41.36
C GLU A 26 43.33 0.64 -39.95
N ILE A 27 43.72 1.42 -38.91
CA ILE A 27 43.48 1.10 -37.51
C ILE A 27 42.00 1.03 -37.19
N TYR A 28 41.22 2.12 -37.54
CA TYR A 28 39.79 2.15 -37.19
C TYR A 28 38.99 1.16 -38.06
N THR A 29 39.46 0.81 -39.27
CA THR A 29 38.85 -0.22 -40.11
C THR A 29 39.07 -1.64 -39.50
N ILE A 30 40.28 -1.98 -39.09
CA ILE A 30 40.62 -3.25 -38.45
C ILE A 30 39.89 -3.36 -37.08
N ALA A 31 39.87 -2.28 -36.32
CA ALA A 31 39.21 -2.21 -35.02
C ALA A 31 37.68 -2.22 -35.11
N GLN A 32 37.12 -2.09 -36.31
CA GLN A 32 35.66 -1.97 -36.57
C GLN A 32 35.00 -0.86 -35.72
N ILE A 33 35.67 0.30 -35.62
CA ILE A 33 35.16 1.45 -34.88
C ILE A 33 34.94 2.63 -35.83
N PRO A 34 33.97 3.54 -35.55
CA PRO A 34 33.79 4.75 -36.30
C PRO A 34 35.07 5.65 -36.29
N ARG A 35 35.33 6.32 -37.38
CA ARG A 35 36.43 7.28 -37.48
C ARG A 35 36.41 8.31 -36.34
N SER A 36 35.23 8.88 -36.04
CA SER A 36 35.07 9.84 -34.94
C SER A 36 35.51 9.27 -33.58
N THR A 37 35.12 8.04 -33.29
CA THR A 37 35.51 7.34 -32.04
C THR A 37 37.03 7.15 -31.92
N PHE A 38 37.71 6.84 -33.03
CA PHE A 38 39.17 6.71 -33.03
C PHE A 38 39.83 8.04 -32.70
N TYR A 39 39.41 9.13 -33.37
CA TYR A 39 39.99 10.46 -33.14
C TYR A 39 39.68 11.02 -31.78
N ASP A 40 38.51 10.76 -31.23
CA ASP A 40 38.18 11.09 -29.82
C ASP A 40 39.14 10.41 -28.83
N TRP A 41 39.42 9.10 -29.07
CA TRP A 41 40.39 8.40 -28.24
C TRP A 41 41.81 8.92 -28.40
N LEU A 42 42.20 9.28 -29.64
CA LEU A 42 43.50 9.83 -29.93
C LEU A 42 43.71 11.19 -29.28
N ASN A 43 42.72 12.07 -29.32
CA ASN A 43 42.79 13.37 -28.66
C ASN A 43 42.89 13.22 -27.15
N HIS A 44 42.06 12.36 -26.51
CA HIS A 44 42.16 12.08 -25.07
C HIS A 44 43.51 11.45 -24.70
N TYR A 45 44.08 10.63 -25.57
CA TYR A 45 45.40 10.04 -25.35
C TYR A 45 46.55 11.10 -25.48
N ARG A 46 46.42 12.05 -26.43
CA ARG A 46 47.39 13.14 -26.56
C ARG A 46 47.36 14.08 -25.38
N GLU A 47 46.18 14.37 -24.83
CA GLU A 47 46.00 15.29 -23.70
C GLU A 47 46.39 14.69 -22.35
N HIS A 48 46.05 13.42 -22.13
CA HIS A 48 46.12 12.80 -20.80
C HIS A 48 46.86 11.43 -20.79
N GLY A 49 47.50 11.03 -21.86
CA GLY A 49 48.20 9.76 -21.95
C GLY A 49 47.28 8.56 -21.80
N LEU A 50 47.80 7.50 -21.20
CA LEU A 50 47.02 6.28 -20.94
C LEU A 50 45.83 6.48 -19.99
N GLU A 51 45.87 7.47 -19.15
CA GLU A 51 44.75 7.81 -18.25
C GLU A 51 43.54 8.36 -19.02
N GLY A 52 43.77 9.11 -20.11
CA GLY A 52 42.70 9.59 -20.98
C GLY A 52 41.90 8.48 -21.66
N LEU A 53 42.44 7.26 -21.74
CA LEU A 53 41.76 6.10 -22.30
C LEU A 53 40.90 5.35 -21.28
N GLN A 54 40.96 5.69 -20.01
CA GLN A 54 40.17 5.08 -18.96
C GLN A 54 38.68 5.45 -19.12
N PRO A 55 37.75 4.55 -18.82
CA PRO A 55 36.32 4.89 -18.87
C PRO A 55 36.01 5.95 -17.82
N LYS A 56 35.46 7.08 -18.26
CA LYS A 56 34.98 8.13 -17.35
C LYS A 56 33.79 7.59 -16.54
N SER A 57 33.71 8.01 -15.27
CA SER A 57 32.56 7.69 -14.42
C SER A 57 31.25 8.16 -15.06
N ARG A 58 30.27 7.26 -15.17
CA ARG A 58 28.92 7.59 -15.64
C ARG A 58 28.00 8.10 -14.51
N ARG A 59 28.54 8.26 -13.31
CA ARG A 59 27.77 8.81 -12.18
C ARG A 59 27.45 10.28 -12.43
N PRO A 60 26.22 10.73 -12.13
CA PRO A 60 25.89 12.15 -12.17
C PRO A 60 26.88 12.96 -11.33
N HIS A 61 27.31 14.11 -11.81
CA HIS A 61 28.18 15.02 -11.04
C HIS A 61 27.46 15.58 -9.83
N THR A 62 26.16 15.81 -9.93
CA THR A 62 25.31 16.26 -8.83
C THR A 62 24.42 15.10 -8.38
N ILE A 63 24.59 14.65 -7.14
CA ILE A 63 23.75 13.63 -6.52
C ILE A 63 22.76 14.35 -5.61
N HIS A 64 21.50 14.37 -6.04
CA HIS A 64 20.40 14.84 -5.19
C HIS A 64 20.15 13.81 -4.06
N ARG A 65 20.54 14.17 -2.85
CA ARG A 65 20.26 13.36 -1.66
C ARG A 65 18.95 13.82 -1.04
N THR A 66 18.18 12.86 -0.52
CA THR A 66 17.02 13.17 0.33
C THR A 66 17.51 13.89 1.60
N ALA A 67 16.84 14.96 1.99
CA ALA A 67 17.18 15.70 3.20
C ALA A 67 17.20 14.77 4.43
N ALA A 68 18.14 14.98 5.35
CA ALA A 68 18.32 14.13 6.53
C ALA A 68 17.05 14.06 7.37
N GLU A 69 16.37 15.18 7.56
CA GLU A 69 15.10 15.28 8.29
C GLU A 69 14.02 14.37 7.70
N VAL A 70 13.90 14.33 6.37
CA VAL A 70 12.94 13.46 5.69
C VAL A 70 13.32 11.99 5.84
N VAL A 71 14.60 11.68 5.81
CA VAL A 71 15.11 10.32 6.05
C VAL A 71 14.74 9.84 7.45
N ASP A 72 14.93 10.69 8.47
CA ASP A 72 14.64 10.35 9.85
C ASP A 72 13.13 10.24 10.10
N GLU A 73 12.32 11.09 9.47
CA GLU A 73 10.87 11.01 9.49
C GLU A 73 10.36 9.68 8.88
N ILE A 74 10.90 9.27 7.73
CA ILE A 74 10.59 7.98 7.11
C ILE A 74 10.88 6.82 8.06
N LYS A 75 12.05 6.82 8.70
CA LYS A 75 12.45 5.78 9.68
C LYS A 75 11.53 5.77 10.89
N ALA A 76 11.24 6.94 11.47
CA ALA A 76 10.36 7.07 12.62
C ALA A 76 8.95 6.54 12.34
N VAL A 77 8.37 6.90 11.19
CA VAL A 77 7.06 6.38 10.76
C VAL A 77 7.12 4.86 10.58
N ARG A 78 8.18 4.32 9.97
CA ARG A 78 8.34 2.87 9.79
C ARG A 78 8.40 2.12 11.11
N VAL A 79 9.22 2.58 12.04
CA VAL A 79 9.40 1.94 13.36
C VAL A 79 8.09 1.99 14.14
N ARG A 80 7.43 3.15 14.17
CA ARG A 80 6.17 3.34 14.90
C ARG A 80 5.02 2.49 14.34
N THR A 81 4.91 2.40 13.00
CA THR A 81 3.70 1.87 12.35
C THR A 81 3.90 0.53 11.64
N GLY A 82 5.13 0.18 11.26
CA GLY A 82 5.43 -0.97 10.42
C GLY A 82 4.92 -0.85 8.97
N TRP A 83 4.47 0.33 8.54
CA TRP A 83 3.91 0.53 7.21
C TRP A 83 4.93 0.32 6.09
N GLY A 84 4.44 -0.15 4.93
CA GLY A 84 5.26 -0.28 3.73
C GLY A 84 5.50 1.05 3.01
N PRO A 85 6.48 1.09 2.06
CA PRO A 85 6.93 2.32 1.41
C PRO A 85 5.83 3.15 0.76
N GLN A 86 4.85 2.52 0.11
CA GLN A 86 3.74 3.22 -0.54
C GLN A 86 2.86 3.96 0.48
N LYS A 87 2.55 3.30 1.61
CA LYS A 87 1.71 3.87 2.64
C LYS A 87 2.42 5.02 3.38
N ILE A 88 3.72 4.86 3.65
CA ILE A 88 4.54 5.93 4.23
C ILE A 88 4.59 7.14 3.29
N ALA A 89 4.85 6.94 2.00
CA ALA A 89 4.88 8.04 1.03
C ALA A 89 3.53 8.75 0.93
N GLY A 90 2.42 8.00 0.97
CA GLY A 90 1.07 8.57 1.01
C GLY A 90 0.82 9.41 2.26
N TYR A 91 1.17 8.88 3.42
CA TYR A 91 1.07 9.60 4.70
C TYR A 91 1.91 10.88 4.71
N LEU A 92 3.17 10.82 4.29
CA LEU A 92 4.03 12.01 4.23
C LEU A 92 3.48 13.08 3.27
N ARG A 93 2.80 12.67 2.21
CA ARG A 93 2.12 13.60 1.29
C ARG A 93 0.96 14.34 1.97
N THR A 94 0.18 13.68 2.83
CA THR A 94 -0.86 14.35 3.62
C THR A 94 -0.27 15.34 4.64
N GLN A 95 1.00 15.16 5.00
CA GLN A 95 1.76 16.10 5.83
C GLN A 95 2.54 17.14 5.00
N HIS A 96 2.12 17.38 3.75
CA HIS A 96 2.75 18.31 2.80
C HIS A 96 4.22 18.00 2.44
N ARG A 97 4.69 16.75 2.67
CA ARG A 97 6.02 16.27 2.28
C ARG A 97 5.96 15.54 0.93
N GLN A 98 6.51 16.14 -0.11
CA GLN A 98 6.55 15.55 -1.46
C GLN A 98 7.64 14.48 -1.57
N VAL A 99 7.37 13.27 -1.13
CA VAL A 99 8.32 12.14 -1.19
C VAL A 99 7.73 10.98 -1.99
N GLY A 100 8.45 10.55 -3.04
CA GLY A 100 8.06 9.41 -3.85
C GLY A 100 8.25 8.07 -3.11
N HIS A 101 7.38 7.09 -3.36
CA HIS A 101 7.45 5.78 -2.72
C HIS A 101 8.78 5.03 -2.98
N MET A 102 9.43 5.27 -4.13
CA MET A 102 10.74 4.69 -4.42
C MET A 102 11.86 5.30 -3.58
N THR A 103 11.76 6.59 -3.24
CA THR A 103 12.69 7.24 -2.30
C THR A 103 12.53 6.64 -0.92
N VAL A 104 11.28 6.49 -0.44
CA VAL A 104 10.98 5.81 0.83
C VAL A 104 11.53 4.38 0.83
N TYR A 105 11.29 3.62 -0.24
CA TYR A 105 11.79 2.25 -0.37
C TYR A 105 13.31 2.18 -0.25
N ARG A 106 14.04 3.02 -0.98
CA ARG A 106 15.50 3.07 -0.97
C ARG A 106 16.05 3.48 0.41
N THR A 107 15.41 4.46 1.05
CA THR A 107 15.76 4.89 2.41
C THR A 107 15.60 3.75 3.42
N LEU A 108 14.46 3.05 3.39
CA LEU A 108 14.22 1.92 4.29
C LEU A 108 15.16 0.75 4.02
N LEU A 109 15.49 0.49 2.75
CA LEU A 109 16.41 -0.57 2.36
C LEU A 109 17.84 -0.27 2.85
N SER A 110 18.34 0.96 2.63
CA SER A 110 19.67 1.38 3.08
C SER A 110 19.81 1.45 4.60
N SER A 111 18.69 1.60 5.31
CA SER A 111 18.64 1.60 6.78
C SER A 111 18.38 0.21 7.39
N GLY A 112 18.30 -0.86 6.58
CA GLY A 112 18.00 -2.21 7.07
C GLY A 112 16.55 -2.40 7.55
N LEU A 113 15.68 -1.42 7.34
CA LEU A 113 14.28 -1.44 7.80
C LEU A 113 13.30 -2.05 6.77
N ASN A 114 13.79 -2.50 5.63
CA ASN A 114 12.98 -3.13 4.60
C ASN A 114 13.77 -4.24 3.90
N HIS A 115 13.06 -5.32 3.54
CA HIS A 115 13.66 -6.40 2.78
C HIS A 115 13.16 -6.36 1.34
N PRO A 116 14.00 -6.73 0.34
CA PRO A 116 13.58 -6.85 -1.05
C PRO A 116 12.41 -7.83 -1.17
N LEU A 117 11.42 -7.50 -2.00
CA LEU A 117 10.33 -8.43 -2.32
C LEU A 117 10.90 -9.57 -3.17
N THR A 118 10.86 -10.79 -2.64
CA THR A 118 11.47 -11.98 -3.27
C THR A 118 10.63 -12.60 -4.38
N LYS A 119 9.32 -12.37 -4.42
CA LYS A 119 8.44 -12.92 -5.46
C LYS A 119 7.31 -11.94 -5.83
N PRO A 120 7.04 -11.73 -7.13
CA PRO A 120 5.86 -10.98 -7.56
C PRO A 120 4.60 -11.78 -7.21
N ARG A 121 3.63 -11.15 -6.54
CA ARG A 121 2.31 -11.74 -6.32
C ARG A 121 1.56 -11.74 -7.64
N ILE A 122 1.01 -12.89 -8.03
CA ILE A 122 0.07 -12.99 -9.16
C ILE A 122 -1.12 -12.08 -8.85
N LYS A 123 -1.30 -11.04 -9.66
CA LYS A 123 -2.45 -10.14 -9.54
C LYS A 123 -3.68 -10.86 -10.07
N ARG A 124 -4.58 -11.30 -9.19
CA ARG A 124 -5.95 -11.67 -9.59
C ARG A 124 -6.75 -10.39 -9.74
N THR A 125 -7.32 -10.16 -10.92
CA THR A 125 -8.23 -9.04 -11.17
C THR A 125 -9.61 -9.40 -10.62
N TYR A 126 -9.98 -8.79 -9.50
CA TYR A 126 -11.33 -8.87 -8.96
C TYR A 126 -12.11 -7.62 -9.37
N ARG A 127 -13.37 -7.76 -9.78
CA ARG A 127 -14.27 -6.61 -9.93
C ARG A 127 -14.50 -6.00 -8.56
N ARG A 128 -14.00 -4.78 -8.36
CA ARG A 128 -14.28 -4.01 -7.15
C ARG A 128 -15.64 -3.34 -7.33
N TRP A 129 -16.53 -3.55 -6.39
CA TRP A 129 -17.74 -2.76 -6.25
C TRP A 129 -17.71 -2.03 -4.91
N GLN A 130 -18.31 -0.87 -4.85
CA GLN A 130 -18.35 0.00 -3.69
C GLN A 130 -19.60 0.85 -3.79
N ARG A 131 -20.28 1.07 -2.68
CA ARG A 131 -21.37 2.04 -2.60
C ARG A 131 -20.80 3.45 -2.74
N MET A 132 -21.62 4.36 -3.27
CA MET A 132 -21.16 5.72 -3.60
C MET A 132 -21.13 6.67 -2.40
N ARG A 133 -21.84 6.35 -1.32
CA ARG A 133 -21.94 7.20 -0.13
C ARG A 133 -21.89 6.38 1.14
N SER A 134 -21.42 6.99 2.21
CA SER A 134 -21.49 6.46 3.57
C SER A 134 -22.95 6.20 3.97
N ASN A 135 -23.15 5.26 4.85
CA ASN A 135 -24.48 4.76 5.28
C ASN A 135 -25.36 4.16 4.16
N SER A 136 -24.78 3.90 2.97
CA SER A 136 -25.52 3.13 1.95
C SER A 136 -25.51 1.63 2.24
N LEU A 137 -24.42 1.12 2.78
CA LEU A 137 -24.26 -0.31 3.12
C LEU A 137 -23.27 -0.45 4.27
N TRP A 138 -23.70 -1.15 5.32
CA TRP A 138 -22.79 -1.62 6.36
C TRP A 138 -22.57 -3.13 6.19
N GLN A 139 -21.32 -3.55 6.29
CA GLN A 139 -20.93 -4.96 6.35
C GLN A 139 -20.76 -5.34 7.81
N CYS A 140 -21.29 -6.49 8.23
CA CYS A 140 -21.11 -7.01 9.56
C CYS A 140 -20.56 -8.44 9.49
N ASP A 141 -19.59 -8.72 10.33
CA ASP A 141 -18.96 -10.04 10.40
C ASP A 141 -18.37 -10.26 11.80
N LEU A 142 -18.17 -11.51 12.15
CA LEU A 142 -17.67 -11.98 13.43
C LEU A 142 -16.35 -12.72 13.28
N LYS A 143 -15.45 -12.48 14.21
CA LYS A 143 -14.17 -13.19 14.30
C LYS A 143 -13.92 -13.68 15.71
N LEU A 144 -13.56 -14.96 15.85
CA LEU A 144 -13.08 -15.46 17.14
C LEU A 144 -11.67 -14.93 17.41
N VAL A 145 -11.55 -14.17 18.49
CA VAL A 145 -10.29 -13.68 19.07
C VAL A 145 -10.24 -14.25 20.49
N PRO A 146 -9.68 -15.44 20.67
CA PRO A 146 -9.81 -16.18 21.92
C PRO A 146 -9.46 -15.34 23.16
N PRO A 147 -10.25 -15.43 24.22
CA PRO A 147 -11.45 -16.28 24.43
C PRO A 147 -12.76 -15.61 23.98
N LYS A 148 -12.73 -14.49 23.26
CA LYS A 148 -13.91 -13.68 22.94
C LYS A 148 -14.18 -13.64 21.44
N TRP A 149 -15.43 -13.31 21.09
CA TRP A 149 -15.84 -12.98 19.74
C TRP A 149 -15.73 -11.47 19.49
N LEU A 150 -15.09 -11.09 18.43
CA LEU A 150 -15.06 -9.72 17.94
C LEU A 150 -16.14 -9.56 16.89
N ILE A 151 -17.15 -8.75 17.18
CA ILE A 151 -18.19 -8.36 16.24
C ILE A 151 -17.82 -6.98 15.69
N THR A 152 -17.86 -6.82 14.36
CA THR A 152 -17.49 -5.56 13.72
C THR A 152 -18.48 -5.17 12.64
N ILE A 153 -18.81 -3.89 12.61
CA ILE A 153 -19.59 -3.23 11.56
C ILE A 153 -18.64 -2.32 10.79
N LEU A 154 -18.65 -2.39 9.46
CA LEU A 154 -17.80 -1.62 8.56
C LEU A 154 -18.64 -0.93 7.48
N ASP A 155 -18.53 0.37 7.34
CA ASP A 155 -19.14 1.09 6.22
C ASP A 155 -18.44 0.76 4.90
N ASP A 156 -19.23 0.40 3.89
CA ASP A 156 -18.73 -0.06 2.59
C ASP A 156 -18.03 1.04 1.80
N HIS A 157 -18.47 2.28 1.91
CA HIS A 157 -17.89 3.41 1.19
C HIS A 157 -16.63 3.93 1.85
N SER A 158 -16.76 4.41 3.07
CA SER A 158 -15.69 5.09 3.81
C SER A 158 -14.70 4.16 4.51
N ARG A 159 -15.03 2.88 4.68
CA ARG A 159 -14.29 1.94 5.54
C ARG A 159 -14.35 2.33 7.02
N TYR A 160 -15.19 3.28 7.39
CA TYR A 160 -15.40 3.65 8.78
C TYR A 160 -15.97 2.47 9.57
N VAL A 161 -15.56 2.33 10.80
CA VAL A 161 -16.05 1.30 11.73
C VAL A 161 -17.00 1.98 12.72
N PRO A 162 -18.32 1.99 12.47
CA PRO A 162 -19.30 2.58 13.39
C PRO A 162 -19.48 1.72 14.65
N GLY A 163 -19.17 0.45 14.58
CA GLY A 163 -19.28 -0.45 15.74
C GLY A 163 -18.27 -1.58 15.70
N SER A 164 -17.56 -1.79 16.80
CA SER A 164 -16.68 -2.96 16.99
C SER A 164 -16.50 -3.22 18.47
N GLU A 165 -16.81 -4.44 18.92
CA GLU A 165 -16.78 -4.78 20.35
C GLU A 165 -16.49 -6.28 20.56
N HIS A 166 -15.91 -6.61 21.72
CA HIS A 166 -15.63 -7.98 22.14
C HIS A 166 -16.74 -8.53 23.04
N PHE A 167 -17.29 -9.67 22.65
CA PHE A 167 -18.33 -10.39 23.40
C PHE A 167 -17.85 -11.78 23.82
N HIS A 168 -18.42 -12.33 24.87
CA HIS A 168 -18.14 -13.71 25.25
C HIS A 168 -18.69 -14.72 24.23
N GLU A 169 -19.82 -14.38 23.60
CA GLU A 169 -20.51 -15.20 22.61
C GLU A 169 -20.85 -14.39 21.35
N GLY A 170 -20.82 -15.06 20.19
CA GLY A 170 -21.17 -14.45 18.89
C GLY A 170 -22.66 -14.65 18.57
N THR A 171 -23.57 -14.16 19.42
CA THR A 171 -25.02 -14.35 19.29
C THR A 171 -25.68 -13.25 18.47
N ALA A 172 -26.91 -13.51 18.00
CA ALA A 172 -27.69 -12.52 17.30
C ALA A 172 -28.03 -11.31 18.19
N GLU A 173 -28.26 -11.53 19.48
CA GLU A 173 -28.55 -10.48 20.46
C GLU A 173 -27.36 -9.51 20.60
N ASN A 174 -26.13 -10.03 20.66
CA ASN A 174 -24.92 -9.22 20.73
C ASN A 174 -24.69 -8.42 19.42
N VAL A 175 -25.03 -9.01 18.29
CA VAL A 175 -24.99 -8.31 17.00
C VAL A 175 -26.02 -7.17 17.00
N ILE A 176 -27.26 -7.43 17.37
CA ILE A 176 -28.33 -6.43 17.41
C ILE A 176 -27.97 -5.30 18.38
N TRP A 177 -27.48 -5.62 19.57
CA TRP A 177 -27.01 -4.62 20.52
C TRP A 177 -25.95 -3.68 19.94
N LEU A 178 -24.98 -4.23 19.21
CA LEU A 178 -23.94 -3.43 18.58
C LEU A 178 -24.48 -2.56 17.45
N TRP A 179 -25.46 -3.09 16.69
CA TRP A 179 -26.13 -2.33 15.64
C TRP A 179 -26.96 -1.18 16.19
N ASP A 180 -27.71 -1.37 17.28
CA ASP A 180 -28.47 -0.31 17.95
C ASP A 180 -27.57 0.85 18.37
N ARG A 181 -26.44 0.54 19.02
CA ARG A 181 -25.45 1.56 19.39
C ARG A 181 -24.93 2.30 18.18
N ALA A 182 -24.53 1.58 17.14
CA ALA A 182 -23.98 2.19 15.94
C ALA A 182 -25.02 3.06 15.23
N ILE A 183 -26.27 2.62 15.12
CA ILE A 183 -27.36 3.40 14.50
C ILE A 183 -27.67 4.64 15.32
N HIS A 184 -27.69 4.54 16.64
CA HIS A 184 -27.96 5.68 17.51
C HIS A 184 -26.91 6.78 17.35
N GLU A 185 -25.64 6.40 17.19
CA GLU A 185 -24.52 7.36 17.13
C GLU A 185 -24.27 7.89 15.71
N TYR A 186 -24.42 7.03 14.69
CA TYR A 186 -23.99 7.34 13.32
C TYR A 186 -25.11 7.37 12.29
N GLY A 187 -26.37 7.17 12.71
CA GLY A 187 -27.50 7.03 11.81
C GLY A 187 -27.59 5.63 11.17
N LYS A 188 -28.75 5.29 10.64
CA LYS A 188 -28.99 3.95 10.09
C LYS A 188 -28.50 3.83 8.64
N PRO A 189 -27.93 2.68 8.25
CA PRO A 189 -27.64 2.40 6.85
C PRO A 189 -28.91 2.03 6.07
N ARG A 190 -28.82 2.11 4.74
CA ARG A 190 -29.89 1.61 3.87
C ARG A 190 -29.89 0.09 3.74
N GLU A 191 -28.68 -0.50 3.76
CA GLU A 191 -28.47 -1.92 3.53
C GLU A 191 -27.50 -2.49 4.57
N ALA A 192 -27.71 -3.74 4.95
CA ALA A 192 -26.84 -4.57 5.80
C ALA A 192 -26.35 -5.75 4.98
N LEU A 193 -25.04 -6.02 4.98
CA LEU A 193 -24.44 -7.18 4.33
C LEU A 193 -23.78 -8.07 5.39
N THR A 194 -24.21 -9.32 5.44
CA THR A 194 -23.65 -10.32 6.34
C THR A 194 -23.31 -11.61 5.61
N ASP A 195 -22.64 -12.52 6.28
CA ASP A 195 -22.51 -13.91 5.83
C ASP A 195 -23.73 -14.77 6.20
N HIS A 196 -23.61 -16.10 6.01
CA HIS A 196 -24.61 -17.08 6.39
C HIS A 196 -24.36 -17.68 7.78
N GLY A 197 -23.69 -16.95 8.66
CA GLY A 197 -23.51 -17.38 10.05
C GLY A 197 -24.84 -17.56 10.77
N SER A 198 -24.89 -18.46 11.76
CA SER A 198 -26.12 -18.77 12.51
C SER A 198 -26.74 -17.58 13.23
N GLN A 199 -25.98 -16.53 13.51
CA GLN A 199 -26.43 -15.26 14.08
C GLN A 199 -27.22 -14.38 13.09
N PHE A 200 -27.05 -14.63 11.78
CA PHE A 200 -27.70 -13.87 10.70
C PHE A 200 -28.72 -14.68 9.91
N TRP A 201 -28.68 -16.01 10.04
CA TRP A 201 -29.50 -16.93 9.25
C TRP A 201 -30.15 -17.98 10.14
N SER A 202 -31.44 -18.26 9.90
CA SER A 202 -32.17 -19.34 10.57
C SER A 202 -32.63 -20.38 9.54
N VAL A 203 -32.20 -21.63 9.72
CA VAL A 203 -32.60 -22.77 8.86
C VAL A 203 -34.02 -23.24 9.18
N ARG A 204 -34.49 -23.04 10.43
CA ARG A 204 -35.72 -23.64 10.93
C ARG A 204 -36.98 -22.78 10.78
N ASN A 205 -36.83 -21.43 10.82
CA ASN A 205 -37.97 -20.52 10.88
C ASN A 205 -38.04 -19.51 9.73
N GLY A 206 -37.21 -19.63 8.71
CA GLY A 206 -37.23 -18.74 7.54
C GLY A 206 -36.63 -17.35 7.77
N GLU A 207 -36.80 -16.75 8.94
CA GLU A 207 -36.27 -15.43 9.31
C GLU A 207 -35.47 -15.52 10.61
N SER A 208 -34.29 -14.92 10.63
CA SER A 208 -33.47 -14.78 11.85
C SER A 208 -33.93 -13.59 12.69
N SER A 209 -33.52 -13.53 13.96
CA SER A 209 -33.75 -12.35 14.79
C SER A 209 -33.13 -11.11 14.19
N PHE A 210 -32.00 -11.24 13.48
CA PHE A 210 -31.37 -10.12 12.79
C PHE A 210 -32.16 -9.68 11.52
N ASP A 211 -32.78 -10.61 10.78
CA ASP A 211 -33.68 -10.24 9.67
C ASP A 211 -34.87 -9.44 10.15
N GLN A 212 -35.50 -9.90 11.24
CA GLN A 212 -36.64 -9.19 11.88
C GLN A 212 -36.21 -7.80 12.35
N TYR A 213 -35.06 -7.69 12.97
CA TYR A 213 -34.48 -6.41 13.37
C TYR A 213 -34.28 -5.46 12.16
N CYS A 214 -33.71 -5.96 11.09
CA CYS A 214 -33.51 -5.17 9.86
C CYS A 214 -34.84 -4.69 9.27
N GLN A 215 -35.85 -5.54 9.22
CA GLN A 215 -37.20 -5.19 8.74
C GLN A 215 -37.84 -4.10 9.59
N GLN A 216 -37.81 -4.22 10.92
CA GLN A 216 -38.34 -3.22 11.86
C GLN A 216 -37.71 -1.85 11.69
N HIS A 217 -36.42 -1.81 11.33
CA HIS A 217 -35.68 -0.56 11.10
C HIS A 217 -35.71 -0.10 9.64
N GLY A 218 -36.37 -0.82 8.73
CA GLY A 218 -36.39 -0.51 7.30
C GLY A 218 -35.00 -0.59 6.65
N ILE A 219 -34.17 -1.52 7.09
CA ILE A 219 -32.84 -1.82 6.58
C ILE A 219 -32.96 -3.05 5.66
N LYS A 220 -32.47 -2.93 4.43
CA LYS A 220 -32.45 -4.08 3.51
C LYS A 220 -31.33 -5.04 3.87
N HIS A 221 -31.66 -6.22 4.40
CA HIS A 221 -30.67 -7.25 4.65
C HIS A 221 -30.27 -7.97 3.36
N ILE A 222 -28.97 -8.12 3.13
CA ILE A 222 -28.34 -8.79 2.00
C ILE A 222 -27.39 -9.85 2.55
N MET A 223 -27.61 -11.10 2.18
CA MET A 223 -26.66 -12.16 2.50
C MET A 223 -25.59 -12.29 1.42
N GLY A 224 -24.35 -12.43 1.82
CA GLY A 224 -23.22 -12.66 0.94
C GLY A 224 -23.43 -13.93 0.09
N GLY A 225 -23.06 -13.90 -1.19
CA GLY A 225 -23.21 -15.09 -2.05
C GLY A 225 -22.33 -16.24 -1.59
N ILE A 226 -22.89 -17.43 -1.42
CA ILE A 226 -22.17 -18.65 -1.09
C ILE A 226 -21.05 -18.88 -2.12
N GLY A 227 -19.80 -19.02 -1.66
CA GLY A 227 -18.66 -19.23 -2.55
C GLY A 227 -18.18 -18.00 -3.36
N LYS A 228 -18.72 -16.79 -3.07
CA LYS A 228 -18.26 -15.54 -3.69
C LYS A 228 -17.48 -14.66 -2.69
N PRO A 229 -16.17 -14.87 -2.52
CA PRO A 229 -15.34 -14.15 -1.54
C PRO A 229 -15.23 -12.64 -1.81
N THR A 230 -15.75 -12.17 -2.94
CA THR A 230 -15.66 -10.75 -3.31
C THR A 230 -16.70 -9.88 -2.61
N THR A 231 -17.75 -10.44 -2.03
CA THR A 231 -18.82 -9.69 -1.39
C THR A 231 -18.41 -9.11 -0.03
N GLN A 232 -17.62 -9.82 0.74
CA GLN A 232 -17.17 -9.42 2.09
C GLN A 232 -15.67 -9.06 2.19
N GLY A 233 -14.97 -8.98 1.07
CA GLY A 233 -13.53 -8.76 1.04
C GLY A 233 -13.05 -7.46 1.71
N LYS A 234 -13.95 -6.52 2.04
CA LYS A 234 -13.60 -5.28 2.75
C LYS A 234 -13.51 -5.52 4.26
N ILE A 235 -14.49 -6.19 4.83
CA ILE A 235 -14.48 -6.53 6.26
C ILE A 235 -13.42 -7.59 6.57
N GLU A 236 -13.21 -8.57 5.68
CA GLU A 236 -12.07 -9.51 5.77
C GLU A 236 -10.72 -8.77 5.79
N ARG A 237 -10.60 -7.74 4.96
CA ARG A 237 -9.41 -6.88 4.92
C ARG A 237 -9.23 -6.10 6.23
N TRP A 238 -10.34 -5.66 6.85
CA TRP A 238 -10.32 -5.01 8.14
C TRP A 238 -9.83 -5.97 9.23
N PHE A 239 -10.34 -7.20 9.31
CA PHE A 239 -9.87 -8.21 10.26
C PHE A 239 -8.38 -8.50 10.10
N ARG A 240 -7.90 -8.58 8.85
CA ARG A 240 -6.46 -8.71 8.61
C ARG A 240 -5.67 -7.51 9.14
N THR A 241 -6.20 -6.30 9.03
CA THR A 241 -5.56 -5.11 9.61
C THR A 241 -5.57 -5.18 11.13
N TYR A 242 -6.68 -5.61 11.71
CA TYR A 242 -6.80 -5.87 13.13
C TYR A 242 -5.71 -6.82 13.62
N ASP A 243 -5.55 -7.98 13.02
CA ASP A 243 -4.53 -8.97 13.39
C ASP A 243 -3.11 -8.41 13.37
N LEU A 244 -2.82 -7.55 12.40
CA LEU A 244 -1.48 -7.01 12.20
C LEU A 244 -1.16 -5.80 13.09
N GLU A 245 -2.16 -5.04 13.50
CA GLU A 245 -1.94 -3.72 14.08
C GLU A 245 -2.53 -3.57 15.50
N HIS A 246 -3.56 -4.34 15.86
CA HIS A 246 -4.25 -4.22 17.17
C HIS A 246 -3.32 -4.41 18.36
N GLY A 247 -2.39 -5.35 18.32
CA GLY A 247 -1.45 -5.64 19.43
C GLY A 247 -0.54 -4.47 19.84
N ARG A 248 -0.60 -3.32 19.14
CA ARG A 248 0.10 -2.09 19.50
C ARG A 248 -0.68 -1.21 20.48
N PHE A 249 -1.91 -1.59 20.77
CA PHE A 249 -2.84 -0.82 21.59
C PHE A 249 -3.25 -1.64 22.82
N ASP A 250 -3.25 -1.00 23.96
CA ASP A 250 -3.66 -1.59 25.24
C ASP A 250 -5.19 -1.82 25.31
N LEU A 251 -5.98 -1.01 24.60
CA LEU A 251 -7.43 -1.06 24.60
C LEU A 251 -7.97 -1.13 23.15
N HIS A 252 -8.96 -1.98 22.94
CA HIS A 252 -9.64 -2.11 21.66
C HIS A 252 -10.17 -0.76 21.11
N ARG A 253 -10.80 0.05 21.96
CA ARG A 253 -11.31 1.38 21.57
C ARG A 253 -10.22 2.31 21.04
N LYS A 254 -8.98 2.23 21.55
CA LYS A 254 -7.86 3.02 21.03
C LYS A 254 -7.44 2.56 19.62
N PHE A 255 -7.48 1.26 19.35
CA PHE A 255 -7.27 0.75 18.01
C PHE A 255 -8.36 1.21 17.05
N ILE A 256 -9.66 1.19 17.45
CA ILE A 256 -10.75 1.68 16.61
C ILE A 256 -10.60 3.18 16.32
N HIS A 257 -10.26 3.98 17.35
CA HIS A 257 -9.98 5.40 17.15
C HIS A 257 -8.84 5.61 16.15
N TYR A 258 -7.70 4.97 16.36
CA TYR A 258 -6.57 5.02 15.43
C TYR A 258 -6.97 4.60 14.02
N TYR A 259 -7.71 3.49 13.86
CA TYR A 259 -8.15 3.01 12.56
C TYR A 259 -9.03 4.02 11.82
N ASN A 260 -9.98 4.61 12.52
CA ASN A 260 -10.95 5.54 11.94
C ASN A 260 -10.34 6.94 11.68
N TRP A 261 -9.53 7.46 12.60
CA TRP A 261 -9.15 8.87 12.62
C TRP A 261 -7.69 9.16 12.23
N GLU A 262 -6.80 8.19 12.41
CA GLU A 262 -5.37 8.45 12.22
C GLU A 262 -4.76 7.63 11.07
N ARG A 263 -5.35 6.47 10.78
CA ARG A 263 -4.78 5.52 9.85
C ARG A 263 -5.09 5.87 8.40
N PRO A 264 -4.11 6.29 7.55
CA PRO A 264 -4.37 6.57 6.15
C PRO A 264 -4.72 5.28 5.41
N HIS A 265 -5.74 5.35 4.55
CA HIS A 265 -6.28 4.22 3.82
C HIS A 265 -5.98 4.32 2.32
N MET A 266 -5.20 3.37 1.77
CA MET A 266 -4.78 3.42 0.36
C MET A 266 -5.97 3.42 -0.61
N ALA A 267 -7.07 2.72 -0.28
CA ALA A 267 -8.27 2.68 -1.12
C ALA A 267 -9.10 3.98 -1.07
N LEU A 268 -8.80 4.87 -0.12
CA LEU A 268 -9.40 6.19 0.08
C LEU A 268 -8.43 7.32 -0.30
N ASN A 269 -7.51 7.04 -1.21
CA ASN A 269 -6.47 7.99 -1.61
C ASN A 269 -5.65 8.56 -0.42
N TYR A 270 -5.42 7.71 0.58
CA TYR A 270 -4.72 8.02 1.83
C TYR A 270 -5.48 8.91 2.83
N SER A 271 -6.73 9.27 2.57
CA SER A 271 -7.60 9.82 3.60
C SER A 271 -7.90 8.80 4.69
N THR A 272 -8.27 9.28 5.86
CA THR A 272 -8.77 8.42 6.94
C THR A 272 -10.22 8.00 6.68
N PRO A 273 -10.69 6.89 7.25
CA PRO A 273 -12.11 6.53 7.19
C PRO A 273 -13.04 7.63 7.70
N ALA A 274 -12.66 8.32 8.78
CA ALA A 274 -13.44 9.39 9.38
C ALA A 274 -13.59 10.61 8.45
N GLU A 275 -12.52 11.04 7.78
CA GLU A 275 -12.58 12.16 6.81
C GLU A 275 -13.60 11.90 5.71
N ILE A 276 -13.65 10.67 5.17
CA ILE A 276 -14.62 10.32 4.13
C ILE A 276 -16.02 10.19 4.70
N TYR A 277 -16.17 9.50 5.85
CA TYR A 277 -17.47 9.26 6.46
C TYR A 277 -18.18 10.55 6.83
N LEU A 278 -17.49 11.45 7.52
CA LEU A 278 -18.05 12.74 7.97
C LEU A 278 -18.27 13.72 6.82
N GLY A 279 -17.39 13.72 5.81
CA GLY A 279 -17.59 14.52 4.61
C GLY A 279 -18.90 14.20 3.89
N ASP A 280 -19.25 12.91 3.80
CA ASP A 280 -20.51 12.47 3.21
C ASP A 280 -21.74 12.80 4.06
N VAL A 281 -21.63 12.66 5.38
CA VAL A 281 -22.76 12.89 6.32
C VAL A 281 -23.09 14.37 6.43
N GLN A 282 -22.10 15.26 6.43
CA GLN A 282 -22.32 16.72 6.44
C GLN A 282 -23.05 17.22 5.19
N HIS A 283 -22.81 16.62 4.02
CA HIS A 283 -23.53 16.97 2.79
C HIS A 283 -25.02 16.55 2.77
N VAL A 284 -25.44 15.70 3.70
CA VAL A 284 -26.85 15.23 3.80
C VAL A 284 -27.65 16.07 4.79
N LEU A 285 -26.97 16.78 5.69
CA LEU A 285 -27.59 17.60 6.74
C LEU A 285 -27.61 19.10 6.40
N GLY A 286 -26.99 19.53 5.33
CA GLY A 286 -27.03 20.90 4.76
C GLY A 286 -27.78 20.96 3.46
#